data_ec90ec5fc6b5618e5bc96e38eb13c23d
#
_entry.id   ec90ec5fc6b5618e5bc96e38eb13c23d
#
_cell.length_a   1.000
_cell.length_b   1.000
_cell.length_c   1.000
_cell.angle_alpha   90.00
_cell.angle_beta   90.00
_cell.angle_gamma   90.00
#
_symmetry.space_group_name_H-M   'P 1'
#
loop_
_entity.id
_entity.type
_entity.pdbx_description
1 polymer ?
#
loop_
_entity_poly.entity_id
_entity_poly.type
_entity_poly.pdbx_seq_one_letter_code
_entity_poly.pdbx_strand_id
1 'polypeptide(L)'
;MSAISKRLRLQRLLCSRAGYLAAVLAFPAGDALAISRYNSGSMTCSAIQDTLDKERAVIFRYPSRSGAQLYDRYVSNGSLCGTGTEARQSVIPSRDGGCAVISCLQSWGGNNR
;
A
#
# COMPACT_ATOMS: atom_id res chain seq x y z
N MET A 1 54.72 -13.59 -20.00
CA MET A 1 54.39 -13.48 -18.69
C MET A 1 53.38 -12.42 -18.42
N SER A 2 53.64 -11.22 -18.76
CA SER A 2 52.68 -10.18 -18.48
C SER A 2 51.36 -10.38 -19.19
N ALA A 3 51.38 -10.98 -20.33
CA ALA A 3 50.10 -11.21 -21.05
C ALA A 3 49.20 -12.17 -20.31
N ILE A 4 49.75 -13.12 -19.64
CA ILE A 4 48.96 -14.06 -18.91
C ILE A 4 48.32 -13.39 -17.73
N SER A 5 49.01 -12.54 -17.06
CA SER A 5 48.46 -11.83 -15.95
C SER A 5 47.28 -10.97 -16.36
N LYS A 6 47.39 -10.36 -17.50
CA LYS A 6 46.33 -9.53 -17.98
C LYS A 6 45.09 -10.32 -18.28
N ARG A 7 45.25 -11.48 -18.80
CA ARG A 7 44.11 -12.31 -19.11
C ARG A 7 43.39 -12.71 -17.86
N LEU A 8 44.12 -13.04 -16.83
CA LEU A 8 43.48 -13.42 -15.60
C LEU A 8 42.69 -12.29 -15.01
N ARG A 9 43.17 -11.11 -15.12
CA ARG A 9 42.46 -9.99 -14.59
C ARG A 9 41.14 -9.76 -15.30
N LEU A 10 41.17 -9.91 -16.58
CA LEU A 10 39.99 -9.74 -17.36
C LEU A 10 38.93 -10.75 -16.99
N GLN A 11 39.36 -11.95 -16.77
CA GLN A 11 38.39 -12.98 -16.41
C GLN A 11 37.72 -12.66 -15.07
N ARG A 12 38.46 -12.16 -14.15
CA ARG A 12 37.89 -11.82 -12.90
C ARG A 12 36.83 -10.73 -13.02
N LEU A 13 37.13 -9.76 -13.82
CA LEU A 13 36.21 -8.70 -14.02
C LEU A 13 34.91 -9.18 -14.63
N LEU A 14 35.02 -10.07 -15.55
CA LEU A 14 33.83 -10.59 -16.20
C LEU A 14 32.96 -11.36 -15.22
N CYS A 15 33.55 -12.14 -14.40
CA CYS A 15 32.79 -12.89 -13.44
C CYS A 15 32.07 -11.98 -12.46
N SER A 16 32.71 -10.96 -12.04
CA SER A 16 32.10 -10.06 -11.15
C SER A 16 30.87 -9.41 -11.74
N ARG A 17 30.98 -9.04 -12.96
CA ARG A 17 29.86 -8.41 -13.57
C ARG A 17 28.71 -9.32 -13.70
N ALA A 18 28.94 -10.50 -14.01
CA ALA A 18 27.88 -11.45 -14.18
C ALA A 18 27.12 -11.60 -12.86
N GLY A 19 27.81 -11.60 -11.77
CA GLY A 19 27.17 -11.73 -10.50
C GLY A 19 26.28 -10.56 -10.17
N TYR A 20 26.70 -9.39 -10.48
CA TYR A 20 25.88 -8.27 -10.21
C TYR A 20 24.63 -8.24 -11.02
N LEU A 21 24.73 -8.54 -12.23
CA LEU A 21 23.55 -8.51 -13.07
C LEU A 21 22.49 -9.44 -12.59
N ALA A 22 22.89 -10.55 -12.14
CA ALA A 22 21.90 -11.49 -11.68
C ALA A 22 21.16 -10.94 -10.48
N ALA A 23 21.83 -10.29 -9.62
CA ALA A 23 21.19 -9.77 -8.46
C ALA A 23 20.17 -8.71 -8.78
N VAL A 24 20.47 -7.89 -9.70
CA VAL A 24 19.61 -6.82 -10.00
C VAL A 24 18.29 -7.23 -10.52
N LEU A 25 18.24 -8.31 -11.18
CA LEU A 25 17.00 -8.66 -11.76
C LEU A 25 15.98 -9.15 -10.84
N ALA A 26 16.31 -9.23 -9.66
CA ALA A 26 15.44 -9.83 -8.84
C ALA A 26 14.28 -9.11 -8.43
N PHE A 27 14.19 -7.94 -8.59
CA PHE A 27 13.21 -7.39 -7.98
C PHE A 27 12.15 -6.74 -8.34
N PRO A 28 11.71 -6.81 -9.15
CA PRO A 28 10.65 -6.16 -9.53
C PRO A 28 9.47 -6.34 -8.81
N ALA A 29 9.38 -7.27 -8.32
CA ALA A 29 8.26 -7.53 -7.84
C ALA A 29 7.72 -6.72 -6.84
N GLY A 30 8.42 -6.10 -6.28
CA GLY A 30 7.96 -5.48 -5.23
C GLY A 30 6.76 -4.72 -5.31
N ASP A 31 6.43 -4.48 -6.40
CA ASP A 31 5.42 -3.64 -6.51
C ASP A 31 4.20 -4.03 -6.00
N ALA A 32 4.04 -5.02 -5.76
CA ALA A 32 2.94 -5.41 -5.57
C ALA A 32 2.26 -5.02 -4.53
N LEU A 33 2.04 -4.58 -3.97
CA LEU A 33 1.21 -4.62 -3.17
C LEU A 33 1.08 -4.06 -1.95
N ALA A 34 1.80 -3.32 -1.56
CA ALA A 34 1.69 -2.73 -0.32
C ALA A 34 0.56 -1.76 -0.36
N ILE A 35 -0.37 -1.83 0.51
CA ILE A 35 -1.43 -0.89 0.56
C ILE A 35 -0.94 0.29 1.38
N SER A 36 -1.19 1.48 0.96
CA SER A 36 -0.71 2.66 1.64
C SER A 36 -1.49 2.98 2.89
N ARG A 37 -0.85 3.58 3.84
CA ARG A 37 -1.46 3.97 5.09
C ARG A 37 -1.24 5.45 5.35
N TYR A 38 -2.30 6.12 5.73
CA TYR A 38 -2.24 7.55 5.96
C TYR A 38 -2.98 7.92 7.23
N ASN A 39 -2.66 9.06 7.78
CA ASN A 39 -3.38 9.59 8.93
C ASN A 39 -4.43 10.55 8.40
N SER A 40 -5.69 10.19 8.50
CA SER A 40 -6.75 10.99 7.90
C SER A 40 -6.88 12.35 8.58
N GLY A 41 -6.56 12.44 9.84
CA GLY A 41 -6.68 13.72 10.55
C GLY A 41 -5.74 14.79 10.06
N SER A 42 -4.69 14.42 9.36
CA SER A 42 -3.77 15.41 8.81
C SER A 42 -4.06 15.73 7.35
N MET A 43 -5.14 15.19 6.79
CA MET A 43 -5.48 15.41 5.39
C MET A 43 -6.82 16.10 5.29
N THR A 44 -7.01 16.89 4.25
CA THR A 44 -8.32 17.46 3.98
C THR A 44 -9.21 16.37 3.40
N CYS A 45 -10.51 16.54 3.50
CA CYS A 45 -11.43 15.56 2.92
C CYS A 45 -11.20 15.42 1.42
N SER A 46 -10.90 16.49 0.75
CA SER A 46 -10.60 16.45 -0.67
C SER A 46 -9.37 15.60 -0.95
N ALA A 47 -8.32 15.74 -0.13
CA ALA A 47 -7.12 14.93 -0.30
C ALA A 47 -7.40 13.45 -0.02
N ILE A 48 -8.26 13.16 0.95
CA ILE A 48 -8.65 11.80 1.23
C ILE A 48 -9.35 11.18 0.02
N GLN A 49 -10.28 11.91 -0.58
CA GLN A 49 -11.01 11.42 -1.73
C GLN A 49 -10.08 11.23 -2.93
N ASP A 50 -9.16 12.15 -3.16
CA ASP A 50 -8.21 12.02 -4.24
C ASP A 50 -7.31 10.81 -4.06
N THR A 51 -6.88 10.56 -2.84
CA THR A 51 -6.04 9.42 -2.55
C THR A 51 -6.78 8.11 -2.81
N LEU A 52 -8.03 8.05 -2.42
CA LEU A 52 -8.84 6.88 -2.70
C LEU A 52 -9.02 6.67 -4.18
N ASP A 53 -9.25 7.72 -4.93
CA ASP A 53 -9.42 7.60 -6.36
C ASP A 53 -8.16 7.12 -7.05
N LYS A 54 -7.00 7.55 -6.59
CA LYS A 54 -5.77 7.15 -7.20
C LYS A 54 -5.34 5.77 -6.81
N GLU A 55 -5.48 5.43 -5.55
CA GLU A 55 -4.95 4.18 -5.05
C GLU A 55 -6.00 3.08 -4.93
N ARG A 56 -7.24 3.45 -5.02
CA ARG A 56 -8.38 2.55 -5.02
C ARG A 56 -8.67 1.92 -3.67
N ALA A 57 -7.71 1.59 -2.89
CA ALA A 57 -7.89 1.09 -1.54
C ALA A 57 -6.76 1.61 -0.68
N VAL A 58 -7.09 2.09 0.50
CA VAL A 58 -6.14 2.75 1.37
C VAL A 58 -6.51 2.46 2.81
N ILE A 59 -5.55 2.38 3.70
CA ILE A 59 -5.81 2.29 5.11
C ILE A 59 -5.66 3.68 5.71
N PHE A 60 -6.70 4.16 6.37
CA PHE A 60 -6.62 5.42 7.09
C PHE A 60 -6.61 5.15 8.59
N ARG A 61 -5.79 5.90 9.31
CA ARG A 61 -5.69 5.82 10.76
C ARG A 61 -6.16 7.12 11.36
N TYR A 62 -6.75 7.07 12.52
CA TYR A 62 -7.18 8.27 13.23
C TYR A 62 -7.45 7.91 14.69
N PRO A 63 -7.34 8.86 15.61
CA PRO A 63 -7.61 8.57 17.00
C PRO A 63 -9.10 8.53 17.28
N SER A 64 -9.52 7.65 18.14
CA SER A 64 -10.91 7.61 18.56
C SER A 64 -11.12 8.63 19.67
N ARG A 65 -12.34 8.77 20.11
CA ARG A 65 -12.63 9.67 21.19
C ARG A 65 -11.91 9.30 22.46
N SER A 66 -11.69 8.05 22.69
CA SER A 66 -10.99 7.60 23.89
C SER A 66 -9.50 7.70 23.75
N GLY A 67 -8.99 8.12 22.62
CA GLY A 67 -7.56 8.20 22.39
C GLY A 67 -6.95 6.99 21.76
N ALA A 68 -7.68 5.91 21.61
CA ALA A 68 -7.15 4.74 20.94
C ALA A 68 -6.99 5.01 19.46
N GLN A 69 -6.00 4.41 18.85
CA GLN A 69 -5.79 4.57 17.44
C GLN A 69 -6.68 3.59 16.69
N LEU A 70 -7.50 4.09 15.81
CA LEU A 70 -8.34 3.26 14.96
C LEU A 70 -7.79 3.25 13.55
N TYR A 71 -8.03 2.19 12.82
CA TYR A 71 -7.68 2.16 11.41
C TYR A 71 -8.50 1.11 10.70
N ASP A 72 -8.73 1.33 9.44
CA ASP A 72 -9.52 0.42 8.63
C ASP A 72 -9.16 0.66 7.18
N ARG A 73 -9.59 -0.27 6.34
CA ARG A 73 -9.36 -0.19 4.91
C ARG A 73 -10.57 0.45 4.27
N TYR A 74 -10.33 1.42 3.44
CA TYR A 74 -11.38 2.13 2.72
C TYR A 74 -11.16 1.99 1.23
N VAL A 75 -12.20 2.10 0.45
CA VAL A 75 -12.13 1.91 -1.00
C VAL A 75 -12.74 3.07 -1.73
N SER A 76 -12.36 3.25 -2.98
CA SER A 76 -12.88 4.34 -3.77
C SER A 76 -14.31 4.06 -4.22
N ASN A 77 -14.69 2.81 -4.33
CA ASN A 77 -16.03 2.48 -4.74
C ASN A 77 -16.39 1.09 -4.24
N GLY A 78 -17.68 0.88 -4.04
CA GLY A 78 -18.15 -0.35 -3.43
C GLY A 78 -17.88 -1.60 -4.24
N SER A 79 -17.68 -1.48 -5.53
CA SER A 79 -17.39 -2.66 -6.32
C SER A 79 -16.03 -3.26 -5.99
N LEU A 80 -15.21 -2.54 -5.24
CA LEU A 80 -13.91 -3.05 -4.83
C LEU A 80 -14.01 -3.87 -3.55
N CYS A 81 -15.17 -3.98 -2.95
CA CYS A 81 -15.35 -4.85 -1.79
C CYS A 81 -15.38 -6.29 -2.25
N GLY A 82 -14.67 -7.15 -1.56
CA GLY A 82 -14.56 -8.53 -2.00
C GLY A 82 -15.80 -9.35 -1.68
N THR A 83 -15.75 -10.59 -2.09
CA THR A 83 -16.82 -11.54 -1.84
C THR A 83 -17.04 -11.67 -0.33
N GLY A 84 -18.26 -11.70 0.09
CA GLY A 84 -18.58 -11.82 1.49
C GLY A 84 -18.55 -10.49 2.23
N THR A 85 -18.36 -9.40 1.52
CA THR A 85 -18.39 -8.08 2.13
C THR A 85 -19.35 -7.19 1.37
N GLU A 86 -19.78 -6.14 1.99
CA GLU A 86 -20.63 -5.18 1.32
C GLU A 86 -20.17 -3.78 1.63
N ALA A 87 -20.43 -2.89 0.69
CA ALA A 87 -20.00 -1.51 0.82
C ALA A 87 -20.83 -0.79 1.87
N ARG A 88 -20.18 0.02 2.67
CA ARG A 88 -20.87 0.79 3.65
C ARG A 88 -20.28 2.17 3.75
N GLN A 89 -21.12 3.17 3.81
CA GLN A 89 -20.64 4.50 3.98
C GLN A 89 -20.20 4.73 5.40
N SER A 90 -19.09 5.37 5.58
CA SER A 90 -18.54 5.69 6.88
C SER A 90 -18.06 7.13 6.87
N VAL A 91 -17.89 7.70 8.04
CA VAL A 91 -17.34 9.06 8.15
C VAL A 91 -16.10 8.97 9.01
N ILE A 92 -14.99 9.45 8.52
CA ILE A 92 -13.75 9.47 9.28
C ILE A 92 -13.33 10.92 9.49
N PRO A 93 -12.56 11.20 10.50
CA PRO A 93 -12.14 12.58 10.73
C PRO A 93 -11.11 13.01 9.71
N SER A 94 -11.19 14.24 9.27
CA SER A 94 -10.18 14.84 8.40
C SER A 94 -9.77 16.15 9.03
N ARG A 95 -8.84 16.83 8.41
CA ARG A 95 -8.41 18.12 8.92
C ARG A 95 -9.57 19.13 8.93
N ASP A 96 -10.49 19.00 8.02
CA ASP A 96 -11.59 19.93 7.91
C ASP A 96 -12.93 19.34 8.36
N GLY A 97 -12.92 18.33 9.17
CA GLY A 97 -14.15 17.78 9.72
C GLY A 97 -14.39 16.35 9.28
N GLY A 98 -15.60 15.90 9.31
CA GLY A 98 -15.91 14.55 8.88
C GLY A 98 -15.79 14.38 7.39
N CYS A 99 -15.34 13.25 6.94
CA CYS A 99 -15.18 12.96 5.53
C CYS A 99 -15.85 11.64 5.21
N ALA A 100 -16.74 11.63 4.27
CA ALA A 100 -17.47 10.41 3.89
C ALA A 100 -16.59 9.51 3.04
N VAL A 101 -16.51 8.26 3.41
CA VAL A 101 -15.72 7.27 2.69
C VAL A 101 -16.48 5.96 2.66
N ILE A 102 -15.99 4.99 1.92
CA ILE A 102 -16.63 3.68 1.82
C ILE A 102 -15.74 2.63 2.42
N SER A 103 -16.28 1.86 3.34
CA SER A 103 -15.57 0.71 3.87
C SER A 103 -16.29 -0.56 3.44
N CYS A 104 -15.67 -1.69 3.60
CA CYS A 104 -16.27 -2.96 3.26
C CYS A 104 -16.47 -3.75 4.55
N LEU A 105 -17.73 -4.04 4.86
CA LEU A 105 -18.04 -4.80 6.05
C LEU A 105 -18.37 -6.22 5.69
N GLN A 106 -17.99 -7.13 6.54
CA GLN A 106 -18.36 -8.51 6.29
C GLN A 106 -19.82 -8.69 6.47
N SER A 107 -20.43 -9.33 5.54
CA SER A 107 -21.87 -9.51 5.59
C SER A 107 -22.27 -10.80 6.24
N TRP A 108 -21.33 -11.71 6.46
CA TRP A 108 -21.70 -12.95 7.03
C TRP A 108 -21.93 -12.80 8.49
N GLY A 109 -22.66 -13.53 9.03
CA GLY A 109 -22.76 -13.57 10.37
C GLY A 109 -23.31 -12.38 10.92
N GLY A 110 -23.74 -11.73 10.12
CA GLY A 110 -24.06 -10.61 10.53
C GLY A 110 -24.70 -10.52 11.74
N ASN A 111 -24.96 -11.20 12.03
CA ASN A 111 -25.44 -11.13 13.01
C ASN A 111 -24.79 -10.85 14.07
N ASN A 112 -24.14 -10.97 14.11
CA ASN A 112 -23.46 -10.83 15.09
C ASN A 112 -23.19 -9.65 15.40
N ARG A 113 -23.55 -9.12 15.23
CA ARG A 113 -23.19 -8.15 15.49
C ARG A 113 -23.48 -7.65 15.85
#